data_515f441d8782d90061252ffa7c6b7beb
#
_entry.id   515f441d8782d90061252ffa7c6b7beb
#
_cell.length_a   1.000
_cell.length_b   1.000
_cell.length_c   1.000
_cell.angle_alpha   90.00
_cell.angle_beta   90.00
_cell.angle_gamma   90.00
#
_symmetry.space_group_name_H-M   'P 1'
#
loop_
_entity.id
_entity.type
_entity.pdbx_description
1 polymer ?
#
loop_
_entity_poly.entity_id
_entity_poly.type
_entity_poly.pdbx_seq_one_letter_code
_entity_poly.pdbx_strand_id
1 'polypeptide(L)'
;MAELNKQSVVSLVSGKSATIIKELGRGGQGIVYLVEVDGEQKALKWYLNAPDDKFYRNLEHNIVSGAPSDAFLWPEDLTEKQQGSYGYIMRLRPKNYYEFGNFLLAKVSFKSFSAMLSAAMKICNGFMMLHRFGYSYQDLNDGNFFIDPSSGDVLICDNDNVMPQGEKSGIMGKTRYMAPEIVAGGIPDKYSDRFSLSVILFMLFYANHPFEGAKVVACPCMTESYEKRFYGSEAVFIYDPNDTSNLPVRGIHQNVIRRWPVMPKLLRDTFIQEFNQEKLKNPNTRMIEQNWEKIISQVRDSLIVCQHCGEETFVDTSLPSYKCMNCSKDNDLTKKLMFANRSLPLLNKCFIYIDNDNVPDGIVTVDNTGFLLIKNISTESWTVETPSGKINT
;
A
#
# COMPACT_ATOMS: atom_id res chain seq x y z
N MET A 1 -15.01 26.87 -18.27
CA MET A 1 -13.94 25.95 -17.83
C MET A 1 -13.08 25.65 -19.05
N ALA A 2 -11.83 26.00 -19.01
CA ALA A 2 -10.95 25.83 -20.17
C ALA A 2 -10.28 24.46 -20.11
N GLU A 3 -10.81 23.54 -20.88
CA GLU A 3 -10.12 22.30 -21.18
C GLU A 3 -8.97 22.57 -22.15
N LEU A 4 -7.88 21.83 -22.00
CA LEU A 4 -6.74 21.97 -22.89
C LEU A 4 -6.94 21.12 -24.16
N ASN A 5 -6.71 21.72 -25.30
CA ASN A 5 -6.83 21.02 -26.58
C ASN A 5 -5.55 20.25 -26.91
N LYS A 6 -5.70 19.17 -27.70
CA LYS A 6 -4.56 18.46 -28.27
C LYS A 6 -3.67 19.42 -29.07
N GLN A 7 -2.36 19.28 -28.94
CA GLN A 7 -1.32 20.15 -29.53
C GLN A 7 -1.28 21.60 -28.98
N SER A 8 -2.11 21.97 -28.02
CA SER A 8 -1.91 23.22 -27.31
C SER A 8 -0.65 23.16 -26.44
N VAL A 9 -0.02 24.32 -26.26
CA VAL A 9 1.19 24.47 -25.46
C VAL A 9 0.85 25.24 -24.18
N VAL A 10 1.35 24.75 -23.06
CA VAL A 10 1.19 25.35 -21.73
C VAL A 10 2.56 25.76 -21.22
N SER A 11 2.71 27.02 -20.80
CA SER A 11 3.94 27.52 -20.18
C SER A 11 4.09 27.00 -18.75
N LEU A 12 5.31 26.64 -18.37
CA LEU A 12 5.68 26.18 -17.03
C LEU A 12 6.42 27.30 -16.27
N VAL A 13 6.30 27.30 -14.96
CA VAL A 13 6.96 28.27 -14.08
C VAL A 13 8.48 28.20 -14.20
N SER A 14 9.03 27.04 -14.50
CA SER A 14 10.47 26.87 -14.80
C SER A 14 10.93 27.53 -16.09
N GLY A 15 10.04 28.13 -16.89
CA GLY A 15 10.33 28.68 -18.23
C GLY A 15 10.28 27.64 -19.36
N LYS A 16 10.01 26.38 -19.07
CA LYS A 16 9.78 25.32 -20.06
C LYS A 16 8.37 25.41 -20.63
N SER A 17 8.05 24.49 -21.56
CA SER A 17 6.71 24.37 -22.14
C SER A 17 6.29 22.91 -22.18
N ALA A 18 5.00 22.67 -21.95
CA ALA A 18 4.38 21.36 -22.07
C ALA A 18 3.42 21.33 -23.27
N THR A 19 3.63 20.42 -24.21
CA THR A 19 2.74 20.21 -25.37
C THR A 19 1.75 19.10 -25.07
N ILE A 20 0.46 19.37 -25.20
CA ILE A 20 -0.61 18.41 -24.90
C ILE A 20 -0.68 17.36 -26.02
N ILE A 21 -0.51 16.08 -25.67
CA ILE A 21 -0.61 14.95 -26.61
C ILE A 21 -2.03 14.39 -26.62
N LYS A 22 -2.57 14.03 -25.44
CA LYS A 22 -3.93 13.47 -25.29
C LYS A 22 -4.36 13.47 -23.81
N GLU A 23 -5.67 13.35 -23.58
CA GLU A 23 -6.22 13.06 -22.26
C GLU A 23 -5.86 11.62 -21.84
N LEU A 24 -5.47 11.44 -20.58
CA LEU A 24 -5.21 10.15 -19.94
C LEU A 24 -6.35 9.73 -19.00
N GLY A 25 -6.98 10.70 -18.36
CA GLY A 25 -8.08 10.47 -17.43
C GLY A 25 -8.69 11.76 -16.91
N ARG A 26 -9.89 11.64 -16.34
CA ARG A 26 -10.67 12.76 -15.83
C ARG A 26 -11.27 12.41 -14.46
N GLY A 27 -11.13 13.30 -13.51
CA GLY A 27 -11.70 13.20 -12.17
C GLY A 27 -12.50 14.44 -11.78
N GLY A 28 -13.02 14.46 -10.57
CA GLY A 28 -13.82 15.59 -10.06
C GLY A 28 -13.04 16.90 -9.93
N GLN A 29 -11.76 16.85 -9.69
CA GLN A 29 -10.90 18.02 -9.50
C GLN A 29 -10.27 18.51 -10.80
N GLY A 30 -10.02 17.61 -11.77
CA GLY A 30 -9.24 17.97 -12.95
C GLY A 30 -9.13 16.88 -13.99
N ILE A 31 -8.33 17.19 -15.01
CA ILE A 31 -8.03 16.30 -16.11
C ILE A 31 -6.53 16.01 -16.11
N VAL A 32 -6.16 14.76 -16.29
CA VAL A 32 -4.77 14.35 -16.47
C VAL A 32 -4.49 14.19 -17.96
N TYR A 33 -3.50 14.90 -18.46
CA TYR A 33 -3.05 14.83 -19.85
C TYR A 33 -1.70 14.15 -19.97
N LEU A 34 -1.48 13.41 -21.04
CA LEU A 34 -0.14 13.08 -21.53
C LEU A 34 0.41 14.30 -22.21
N VAL A 35 1.60 14.73 -21.81
CA VAL A 35 2.30 15.88 -22.37
C VAL A 35 3.72 15.53 -22.74
N GLU A 36 4.33 16.36 -23.58
CA GLU A 36 5.76 16.33 -23.88
C GLU A 36 6.40 17.59 -23.30
N VAL A 37 7.47 17.43 -22.54
CA VAL A 37 8.30 18.48 -21.97
C VAL A 37 9.75 18.15 -22.29
N ASP A 38 10.45 19.02 -23.05
CA ASP A 38 11.84 18.81 -23.44
C ASP A 38 12.13 17.45 -24.12
N GLY A 39 11.16 16.91 -24.89
CA GLY A 39 11.26 15.62 -25.57
C GLY A 39 10.92 14.40 -24.69
N GLU A 40 10.60 14.61 -23.41
CA GLU A 40 10.16 13.55 -22.51
C GLU A 40 8.65 13.55 -22.33
N GLN A 41 8.07 12.34 -22.25
CA GLN A 41 6.65 12.17 -21.92
C GLN A 41 6.44 12.28 -20.41
N LYS A 42 5.56 13.20 -20.01
CA LYS A 42 5.15 13.48 -18.64
C LYS A 42 3.62 13.43 -18.51
N ALA A 43 3.12 13.50 -17.29
CA ALA A 43 1.70 13.70 -17.01
C ALA A 43 1.49 15.14 -16.50
N LEU A 44 0.43 15.80 -16.98
CA LEU A 44 -0.04 17.08 -16.50
C LEU A 44 -1.41 16.89 -15.85
N LYS A 45 -1.53 17.16 -14.53
CA LYS A 45 -2.83 17.32 -13.87
C LYS A 45 -3.24 18.78 -13.99
N TRP A 46 -4.34 19.03 -14.71
CA TRP A 46 -4.92 20.34 -14.94
C TRP A 46 -6.22 20.49 -14.15
N TYR A 47 -6.32 21.49 -13.29
CA TYR A 47 -7.52 21.71 -12.50
C TYR A 47 -8.66 22.28 -13.33
N LEU A 48 -9.88 21.75 -13.16
CA LEU A 48 -11.10 22.30 -13.80
C LEU A 48 -11.56 23.57 -13.08
N ASN A 49 -11.45 23.57 -11.76
CA ASN A 49 -11.66 24.74 -10.91
C ASN A 49 -10.33 24.96 -10.16
N ALA A 50 -9.68 26.07 -10.41
CA ALA A 50 -8.42 26.38 -9.76
C ALA A 50 -8.60 26.40 -8.22
N PRO A 51 -7.85 25.59 -7.47
CA PRO A 51 -7.78 25.76 -6.02
C PRO A 51 -7.23 27.15 -5.65
N ASP A 52 -7.37 27.52 -4.39
CA ASP A 52 -6.97 28.83 -3.89
C ASP A 52 -5.44 29.06 -3.89
N ASP A 53 -5.02 30.30 -3.59
CA ASP A 53 -3.60 30.66 -3.55
C ASP A 53 -2.83 29.95 -2.41
N LYS A 54 -3.50 29.45 -1.36
CA LYS A 54 -2.86 28.66 -0.32
C LYS A 54 -2.44 27.31 -0.88
N PHE A 55 -3.34 26.67 -1.62
CA PHE A 55 -3.08 25.39 -2.27
C PHE A 55 -1.97 25.53 -3.33
N TYR A 56 -1.98 26.59 -4.13
CA TYR A 56 -0.92 26.87 -5.10
C TYR A 56 0.45 26.99 -4.43
N ARG A 57 0.57 27.78 -3.35
CA ARG A 57 1.83 27.93 -2.58
C ARG A 57 2.28 26.62 -1.94
N ASN A 58 1.36 25.75 -1.52
CA ASN A 58 1.70 24.42 -1.02
C ASN A 58 2.32 23.55 -2.11
N LEU A 59 1.77 23.59 -3.33
CA LEU A 59 2.37 22.88 -4.47
C LEU A 59 3.78 23.42 -4.80
N GLU A 60 3.98 24.75 -4.80
CA GLU A 60 5.32 25.34 -4.97
C GLU A 60 6.30 24.83 -3.90
N HIS A 61 5.86 24.81 -2.63
CA HIS A 61 6.66 24.29 -1.53
C HIS A 61 7.01 22.81 -1.73
N ASN A 62 6.03 21.97 -2.10
CA ASN A 62 6.23 20.54 -2.33
C ASN A 62 7.21 20.29 -3.48
N ILE A 63 7.13 21.05 -4.58
CA ILE A 63 8.08 20.96 -5.71
C ILE A 63 9.50 21.26 -5.25
N VAL A 64 9.70 22.36 -4.51
CA VAL A 64 11.02 22.75 -4.00
C VAL A 64 11.59 21.75 -3.01
N SER A 65 10.73 21.18 -2.15
CA SER A 65 11.14 20.20 -1.15
C SER A 65 11.48 18.81 -1.74
N GLY A 66 10.95 18.52 -2.94
CA GLY A 66 11.14 17.22 -3.61
C GLY A 66 10.30 16.09 -3.04
N ALA A 67 10.28 14.97 -3.76
CA ALA A 67 9.51 13.78 -3.36
C ALA A 67 10.11 13.12 -2.10
N PRO A 68 9.28 12.70 -1.13
CA PRO A 68 9.74 11.95 0.04
C PRO A 68 10.38 10.61 -0.32
N SER A 69 9.92 9.97 -1.37
CA SER A 69 10.51 8.75 -1.95
C SER A 69 10.06 8.57 -3.41
N ASP A 70 10.71 7.64 -4.13
CA ASP A 70 10.39 7.32 -5.52
C ASP A 70 9.00 6.67 -5.70
N ALA A 71 8.36 6.25 -4.62
CA ALA A 71 7.00 5.73 -4.67
C ALA A 71 5.96 6.79 -5.04
N PHE A 72 6.25 8.08 -4.84
CA PHE A 72 5.30 9.15 -5.12
C PHE A 72 5.44 9.70 -6.55
N LEU A 73 4.31 9.79 -7.26
CA LEU A 73 4.21 10.58 -8.49
C LEU A 73 4.10 12.07 -8.10
N TRP A 74 5.22 12.62 -7.65
CA TRP A 74 5.30 13.93 -7.03
C TRP A 74 5.20 15.06 -8.05
N PRO A 75 4.63 16.24 -7.68
CA PRO A 75 4.71 17.44 -8.51
C PRO A 75 6.17 17.84 -8.79
N GLU A 76 6.51 18.03 -10.06
CA GLU A 76 7.87 18.40 -10.51
C GLU A 76 7.95 19.84 -10.98
N ASP A 77 6.87 20.38 -11.53
CA ASP A 77 6.79 21.76 -12.03
C ASP A 77 5.34 22.24 -12.08
N LEU A 78 5.10 23.53 -11.97
CA LEU A 78 3.78 24.14 -12.10
C LEU A 78 3.60 24.75 -13.48
N THR A 79 2.35 24.79 -13.95
CA THR A 79 2.01 25.63 -15.08
C THR A 79 1.84 27.07 -14.63
N GLU A 80 2.12 28.03 -15.51
CA GLU A 80 1.65 29.39 -15.33
C GLU A 80 0.12 29.39 -15.22
N LYS A 81 -0.42 30.33 -14.43
CA LYS A 81 -1.86 30.58 -14.34
C LYS A 81 -2.40 31.07 -15.65
N GLN A 82 -3.30 30.34 -16.29
CA GLN A 82 -3.94 30.74 -17.53
C GLN A 82 -5.42 30.39 -17.56
N GLN A 83 -6.24 31.27 -18.18
CA GLN A 83 -7.69 31.07 -18.30
C GLN A 83 -8.41 30.81 -16.93
N GLY A 84 -7.85 31.37 -15.85
CA GLY A 84 -8.38 31.18 -14.49
C GLY A 84 -8.11 29.81 -13.88
N SER A 85 -7.17 29.04 -14.46
CA SER A 85 -6.73 27.76 -13.92
C SER A 85 -5.23 27.56 -13.99
N TYR A 86 -4.74 26.44 -13.46
CA TYR A 86 -3.36 25.98 -13.48
C TYR A 86 -3.30 24.46 -13.33
N GLY A 87 -2.12 23.91 -13.40
CA GLY A 87 -1.87 22.49 -13.18
C GLY A 87 -0.42 22.24 -12.78
N TYR A 88 -0.05 20.97 -12.66
CA TYR A 88 1.32 20.58 -12.37
C TYR A 88 1.77 19.40 -13.21
N ILE A 89 3.06 19.36 -13.48
CA ILE A 89 3.74 18.27 -14.18
C ILE A 89 4.21 17.23 -13.16
N MET A 90 4.11 15.97 -13.52
CA MET A 90 4.64 14.82 -12.74
C MET A 90 5.13 13.72 -13.69
N ARG A 91 5.87 12.75 -13.17
CA ARG A 91 6.28 11.56 -13.92
C ARG A 91 5.06 10.84 -14.52
N LEU A 92 5.24 10.32 -15.73
CA LEU A 92 4.22 9.48 -16.35
C LEU A 92 4.24 8.08 -15.72
N ARG A 93 3.08 7.59 -15.31
CA ARG A 93 2.91 6.23 -14.79
C ARG A 93 3.16 5.18 -15.90
N PRO A 94 3.99 4.17 -15.67
CA PRO A 94 4.17 3.07 -16.60
C PRO A 94 2.89 2.24 -16.82
N LYS A 95 2.75 1.62 -17.99
CA LYS A 95 1.52 0.92 -18.40
C LYS A 95 1.22 -0.37 -17.61
N ASN A 96 2.23 -0.98 -17.02
CA ASN A 96 2.12 -2.22 -16.23
C ASN A 96 1.63 -1.99 -14.79
N TYR A 97 1.36 -0.76 -14.39
CA TYR A 97 0.78 -0.42 -13.10
C TYR A 97 -0.73 -0.21 -13.22
N TYR A 98 -1.47 -0.90 -12.39
CA TYR A 98 -2.93 -0.87 -12.35
C TYR A 98 -3.40 -0.21 -11.06
N GLU A 99 -4.47 0.58 -11.15
CA GLU A 99 -5.13 1.17 -10.00
C GLU A 99 -5.56 0.09 -9.00
N PHE A 100 -5.36 0.34 -7.71
CA PHE A 100 -5.66 -0.63 -6.66
C PHE A 100 -7.14 -1.06 -6.66
N GLY A 101 -8.07 -0.19 -7.01
CA GLY A 101 -9.47 -0.54 -7.21
C GLY A 101 -9.71 -1.72 -8.17
N ASN A 102 -8.85 -1.90 -9.18
CA ASN A 102 -8.95 -3.05 -10.10
C ASN A 102 -8.65 -4.40 -9.41
N PHE A 103 -7.76 -4.41 -8.40
CA PHE A 103 -7.50 -5.60 -7.59
C PHE A 103 -8.69 -5.93 -6.69
N LEU A 104 -9.33 -4.93 -6.11
CA LEU A 104 -10.52 -5.11 -5.27
C LEU A 104 -11.70 -5.65 -6.06
N LEU A 105 -11.83 -5.24 -7.32
CA LEU A 105 -12.85 -5.71 -8.27
C LEU A 105 -12.47 -7.02 -8.97
N ALA A 106 -11.35 -7.64 -8.61
CA ALA A 106 -10.81 -8.86 -9.24
C ALA A 106 -10.59 -8.74 -10.77
N LYS A 107 -10.45 -7.52 -11.32
CA LYS A 107 -10.06 -7.28 -12.71
C LYS A 107 -8.58 -7.54 -12.95
N VAL A 108 -7.76 -7.36 -11.91
CA VAL A 108 -6.33 -7.63 -11.86
C VAL A 108 -6.06 -8.44 -10.60
N SER A 109 -5.08 -9.34 -10.65
CA SER A 109 -4.64 -10.13 -9.50
C SER A 109 -3.12 -10.09 -9.38
N PHE A 110 -2.61 -10.08 -8.17
CA PHE A 110 -1.18 -10.31 -7.93
C PHE A 110 -0.74 -11.63 -8.53
N LYS A 111 0.45 -11.67 -9.11
CA LYS A 111 1.03 -12.90 -9.68
C LYS A 111 1.53 -13.87 -8.60
N SER A 112 1.76 -13.37 -7.38
CA SER A 112 2.26 -14.14 -6.24
C SER A 112 1.89 -13.47 -4.91
N PHE A 113 1.94 -14.21 -3.81
CA PHE A 113 1.87 -13.61 -2.47
C PHE A 113 3.10 -12.75 -2.18
N SER A 114 4.26 -13.13 -2.70
CA SER A 114 5.48 -12.31 -2.62
C SER A 114 5.25 -10.92 -3.19
N ALA A 115 4.64 -10.79 -4.38
CA ALA A 115 4.33 -9.49 -4.97
C ALA A 115 3.34 -8.68 -4.11
N MET A 116 2.34 -9.34 -3.51
CA MET A 116 1.39 -8.68 -2.60
C MET A 116 2.08 -8.16 -1.33
N LEU A 117 2.97 -8.95 -0.73
CA LEU A 117 3.76 -8.53 0.44
C LEU A 117 4.72 -7.40 0.10
N SER A 118 5.34 -7.45 -1.08
CA SER A 118 6.18 -6.38 -1.62
C SER A 118 5.42 -5.07 -1.74
N ALA A 119 4.19 -5.11 -2.26
CA ALA A 119 3.34 -3.92 -2.36
C ALA A 119 3.01 -3.35 -0.97
N ALA A 120 2.64 -4.20 -0.01
CA ALA A 120 2.36 -3.78 1.37
C ALA A 120 3.58 -3.09 2.00
N MET A 121 4.78 -3.68 1.83
CA MET A 121 6.03 -3.12 2.36
C MET A 121 6.34 -1.75 1.74
N LYS A 122 6.22 -1.62 0.41
CA LYS A 122 6.48 -0.36 -0.29
C LYS A 122 5.51 0.75 0.08
N ILE A 123 4.22 0.41 0.30
CA ILE A 123 3.24 1.37 0.81
C ILE A 123 3.67 1.86 2.20
N CYS A 124 4.02 0.96 3.12
CA CYS A 124 4.47 1.33 4.46
C CYS A 124 5.73 2.23 4.41
N ASN A 125 6.72 1.85 3.62
CA ASN A 125 7.96 2.63 3.45
C ASN A 125 7.69 4.02 2.89
N GLY A 126 6.83 4.13 1.86
CA GLY A 126 6.43 5.42 1.29
C GLY A 126 5.84 6.35 2.36
N PHE A 127 4.86 5.87 3.15
CA PHE A 127 4.25 6.67 4.21
C PHE A 127 5.21 6.95 5.37
N MET A 128 6.10 6.04 5.71
CA MET A 128 7.16 6.31 6.69
C MET A 128 8.03 7.48 6.24
N MET A 129 8.44 7.52 4.99
CA MET A 129 9.22 8.61 4.45
C MET A 129 8.43 9.92 4.41
N LEU A 130 7.17 9.89 3.96
CA LEU A 130 6.28 11.06 3.96
C LEU A 130 6.17 11.69 5.35
N HIS A 131 5.88 10.88 6.37
CA HIS A 131 5.73 11.35 7.75
C HIS A 131 7.04 11.84 8.36
N ARG A 132 8.20 11.25 7.98
CA ARG A 132 9.54 11.74 8.38
C ARG A 132 9.86 13.12 7.79
N PHE A 133 9.39 13.41 6.58
CA PHE A 133 9.48 14.74 5.97
C PHE A 133 8.55 15.78 6.61
N GLY A 134 7.74 15.39 7.58
CA GLY A 134 6.83 16.30 8.29
C GLY A 134 5.50 16.55 7.58
N TYR A 135 5.13 15.69 6.64
CA TYR A 135 3.88 15.78 5.89
C TYR A 135 2.79 14.85 6.41
N SER A 136 1.54 15.13 6.04
CA SER A 136 0.39 14.21 6.05
C SER A 136 -0.25 14.15 4.68
N TYR A 137 -0.77 12.96 4.30
CA TYR A 137 -1.31 12.72 2.95
C TYR A 137 -2.76 13.19 2.80
N GLN A 138 -3.57 12.98 3.81
CA GLN A 138 -4.96 13.44 4.00
C GLN A 138 -6.05 12.82 3.12
N ASP A 139 -5.72 12.21 1.99
CA ASP A 139 -6.69 11.56 1.09
C ASP A 139 -6.24 10.15 0.66
N LEU A 140 -5.89 9.30 1.64
CA LEU A 140 -5.63 7.90 1.32
C LEU A 140 -6.91 7.21 0.87
N ASN A 141 -6.89 6.66 -0.33
CA ASN A 141 -7.98 5.85 -0.86
C ASN A 141 -7.47 4.91 -1.97
N ASP A 142 -8.29 3.95 -2.37
CA ASP A 142 -7.95 2.93 -3.37
C ASP A 142 -7.62 3.46 -4.77
N GLY A 143 -8.08 4.66 -5.12
CA GLY A 143 -7.79 5.31 -6.41
C GLY A 143 -6.40 5.92 -6.48
N ASN A 144 -5.72 6.11 -5.34
CA ASN A 144 -4.44 6.83 -5.27
C ASN A 144 -3.22 5.91 -5.31
N PHE A 145 -3.42 4.58 -5.41
CA PHE A 145 -2.35 3.61 -5.51
C PHE A 145 -2.40 2.89 -6.87
N PHE A 146 -1.26 2.87 -7.53
CA PHE A 146 -1.03 2.08 -8.74
C PHE A 146 0.02 1.02 -8.45
N ILE A 147 -0.28 -0.23 -8.77
CA ILE A 147 0.53 -1.38 -8.39
C ILE A 147 0.87 -2.22 -9.62
N ASP A 148 2.13 -2.58 -9.77
CA ASP A 148 2.55 -3.63 -10.70
C ASP A 148 2.24 -5.01 -10.08
N PRO A 149 1.32 -5.79 -10.65
CA PRO A 149 0.91 -7.08 -10.08
C PRO A 149 2.01 -8.14 -10.06
N SER A 150 3.08 -7.95 -10.84
CA SER A 150 4.18 -8.92 -10.98
C SER A 150 5.27 -8.72 -9.93
N SER A 151 5.68 -7.49 -9.71
CA SER A 151 6.73 -7.14 -8.77
C SER A 151 6.22 -6.69 -7.40
N GLY A 152 4.95 -6.24 -7.32
CA GLY A 152 4.43 -5.53 -6.16
C GLY A 152 5.00 -4.12 -6.03
N ASP A 153 5.56 -3.55 -7.10
CA ASP A 153 5.99 -2.15 -7.07
C ASP A 153 4.78 -1.22 -7.00
N VAL A 154 4.94 -0.07 -6.32
CA VAL A 154 3.84 0.84 -6.01
C VAL A 154 4.18 2.25 -6.41
N LEU A 155 3.22 2.92 -7.04
CA LEU A 155 3.23 4.36 -7.27
C LEU A 155 2.02 4.99 -6.59
N ILE A 156 2.26 6.07 -5.84
CA ILE A 156 1.24 6.83 -5.10
C ILE A 156 1.01 8.14 -5.85
N CYS A 157 -0.23 8.42 -6.22
CA CYS A 157 -0.61 9.62 -6.96
C CYS A 157 -1.45 10.58 -6.10
N ASP A 158 -1.94 11.66 -6.72
CA ASP A 158 -2.73 12.73 -6.06
C ASP A 158 -2.00 13.36 -4.86
N ASN A 159 -0.70 13.60 -5.02
CA ASN A 159 0.18 14.15 -3.99
C ASN A 159 0.03 15.66 -3.79
N ASP A 160 -0.85 16.30 -4.52
CA ASP A 160 -1.25 17.70 -4.35
C ASP A 160 -2.05 17.94 -3.05
N ASN A 161 -2.63 16.89 -2.47
CA ASN A 161 -3.29 16.92 -1.17
C ASN A 161 -2.33 16.86 0.03
N VAL A 162 -1.06 16.56 -0.23
CA VAL A 162 -0.04 16.47 0.82
C VAL A 162 0.23 17.86 1.43
N MET A 163 0.11 17.91 2.75
CA MET A 163 0.27 19.14 3.54
C MET A 163 1.26 18.94 4.69
N PRO A 164 1.90 20.00 5.17
CA PRO A 164 2.59 19.96 6.45
C PRO A 164 1.68 19.46 7.57
N GLN A 165 2.25 18.79 8.57
CA GLN A 165 1.52 18.25 9.71
C GLN A 165 0.69 19.33 10.41
N GLY A 166 -0.59 19.02 10.68
CA GLY A 166 -1.52 19.93 11.34
C GLY A 166 -2.15 21.01 10.45
N GLU A 167 -1.88 21.00 9.16
CA GLU A 167 -2.56 21.86 8.19
C GLU A 167 -3.62 21.08 7.40
N LYS A 168 -4.68 21.78 6.94
CA LYS A 168 -5.72 21.20 6.07
C LYS A 168 -5.47 21.61 4.62
N SER A 169 -5.55 20.65 3.70
CA SER A 169 -5.53 20.90 2.25
C SER A 169 -6.78 21.64 1.75
N GLY A 170 -7.89 21.53 2.50
CA GLY A 170 -9.20 21.99 2.05
C GLY A 170 -9.96 20.98 1.20
N ILE A 171 -9.32 19.90 0.81
CA ILE A 171 -9.92 18.77 0.08
C ILE A 171 -10.32 17.71 1.11
N MET A 172 -11.58 17.30 1.05
CA MET A 172 -12.06 16.20 1.89
C MET A 172 -11.79 14.87 1.17
N GLY A 173 -11.11 13.96 1.87
CA GLY A 173 -10.95 12.57 1.42
C GLY A 173 -12.29 11.79 1.43
N LYS A 174 -12.27 10.54 0.98
CA LYS A 174 -13.44 9.66 1.02
C LYS A 174 -13.68 9.16 2.44
N THR A 175 -14.88 9.41 2.99
CA THR A 175 -15.27 9.10 4.39
C THR A 175 -14.91 7.68 4.82
N ARG A 176 -15.09 6.69 3.95
CA ARG A 176 -14.81 5.29 4.24
C ARG A 176 -13.33 4.98 4.55
N TYR A 177 -12.40 5.85 4.17
CA TYR A 177 -10.97 5.71 4.48
C TYR A 177 -10.50 6.60 5.61
N MET A 178 -11.33 7.57 6.01
CA MET A 178 -10.97 8.53 7.05
C MET A 178 -10.99 7.92 8.44
N ALA A 179 -10.06 8.35 9.27
CA ALA A 179 -10.08 8.04 10.69
C ALA A 179 -11.34 8.61 11.39
N PRO A 180 -11.87 7.93 12.41
CA PRO A 180 -13.10 8.35 13.09
C PRO A 180 -13.10 9.80 13.56
N GLU A 181 -11.98 10.31 14.09
CA GLU A 181 -11.82 11.70 14.51
C GLU A 181 -11.88 12.68 13.33
N ILE A 182 -11.43 12.28 12.13
CA ILE A 182 -11.52 13.11 10.93
C ILE A 182 -12.95 13.14 10.40
N VAL A 183 -13.64 12.00 10.43
CA VAL A 183 -15.08 11.93 10.14
C VAL A 183 -15.87 12.85 11.06
N ALA A 184 -15.45 13.00 12.33
CA ALA A 184 -16.03 13.93 13.30
C ALA A 184 -15.62 15.41 13.09
N GLY A 185 -14.80 15.73 12.08
CA GLY A 185 -14.39 17.09 11.73
C GLY A 185 -13.01 17.51 12.24
N GLY A 186 -12.21 16.58 12.72
CA GLY A 186 -10.81 16.79 13.14
C GLY A 186 -9.91 17.31 12.03
N ILE A 187 -8.69 17.65 12.41
CA ILE A 187 -7.63 18.08 11.47
C ILE A 187 -6.81 16.84 11.08
N PRO A 188 -6.64 16.52 9.79
CA PRO A 188 -5.81 15.42 9.35
C PRO A 188 -4.34 15.60 9.76
N ASP A 189 -3.73 14.49 10.13
CA ASP A 189 -2.32 14.41 10.51
C ASP A 189 -1.76 13.01 10.24
N LYS A 190 -0.52 12.75 10.61
CA LYS A 190 0.11 11.42 10.48
C LYS A 190 -0.63 10.30 11.23
N TYR A 191 -1.36 10.62 12.30
CA TYR A 191 -2.10 9.59 13.06
C TYR A 191 -3.38 9.19 12.33
N SER A 192 -4.05 10.15 11.69
CA SER A 192 -5.18 9.83 10.80
C SER A 192 -4.72 9.07 9.55
N ASP A 193 -3.57 9.43 8.96
CA ASP A 193 -2.98 8.69 7.83
C ASP A 193 -2.66 7.24 8.23
N ARG A 194 -2.17 6.96 9.44
CA ARG A 194 -1.92 5.60 9.95
C ARG A 194 -3.17 4.75 10.03
N PHE A 195 -4.30 5.35 10.39
CA PHE A 195 -5.58 4.65 10.33
C PHE A 195 -5.93 4.27 8.88
N SER A 196 -5.87 5.25 7.98
CA SER A 196 -6.19 5.04 6.56
C SER A 196 -5.22 4.05 5.91
N LEU A 197 -3.92 4.09 6.28
CA LEU A 197 -2.92 3.10 5.87
C LEU A 197 -3.32 1.69 6.33
N SER A 198 -3.76 1.52 7.58
CA SER A 198 -4.22 0.23 8.10
C SER A 198 -5.44 -0.29 7.35
N VAL A 199 -6.37 0.61 6.95
CA VAL A 199 -7.51 0.27 6.08
C VAL A 199 -7.03 -0.22 4.70
N ILE A 200 -6.12 0.51 4.06
CA ILE A 200 -5.54 0.14 2.75
C ILE A 200 -4.83 -1.22 2.84
N LEU A 201 -4.01 -1.45 3.86
CA LEU A 201 -3.33 -2.74 4.06
C LEU A 201 -4.32 -3.88 4.27
N PHE A 202 -5.37 -3.68 5.05
CA PHE A 202 -6.42 -4.69 5.21
C PHE A 202 -7.08 -5.03 3.86
N MET A 203 -7.44 -4.01 3.09
CA MET A 203 -8.05 -4.19 1.77
C MET A 203 -7.09 -4.89 0.79
N LEU A 204 -5.78 -4.61 0.86
CA LEU A 204 -4.76 -5.26 0.04
C LEU A 204 -4.72 -6.78 0.29
N PHE A 205 -4.74 -7.19 1.55
CA PHE A 205 -4.66 -8.61 1.92
C PHE A 205 -5.99 -9.35 1.72
N TYR A 206 -7.10 -8.71 2.05
CA TYR A 206 -8.40 -9.40 2.17
C TYR A 206 -9.42 -9.03 1.08
N ALA A 207 -9.15 -8.02 0.25
CA ALA A 207 -10.05 -7.49 -0.78
C ALA A 207 -11.47 -7.23 -0.24
N ASN A 208 -11.52 -6.65 0.96
CA ASN A 208 -12.74 -6.21 1.64
C ASN A 208 -12.39 -5.05 2.57
N HIS A 209 -13.34 -4.16 2.80
CA HIS A 209 -13.14 -3.07 3.76
C HIS A 209 -13.26 -3.56 5.22
N PRO A 210 -12.39 -3.11 6.18
CA PRO A 210 -12.39 -3.64 7.54
C PRO A 210 -13.66 -3.33 8.35
N PHE A 211 -14.46 -2.36 7.95
CA PHE A 211 -15.70 -1.96 8.65
C PHE A 211 -16.96 -2.27 7.84
N GLU A 212 -16.88 -2.88 6.66
CA GLU A 212 -18.02 -3.23 5.82
C GLU A 212 -18.38 -4.71 6.00
N GLY A 213 -19.30 -4.96 6.93
CA GLY A 213 -19.85 -6.26 7.25
C GLY A 213 -21.38 -6.23 7.30
N ALA A 214 -21.98 -6.98 8.21
CA ALA A 214 -23.43 -7.13 8.34
C ALA A 214 -24.16 -5.81 8.58
N LYS A 215 -23.56 -4.87 9.33
CA LYS A 215 -24.15 -3.55 9.59
C LYS A 215 -24.34 -2.73 8.30
N VAL A 216 -23.34 -2.74 7.41
CA VAL A 216 -23.39 -2.02 6.15
C VAL A 216 -24.38 -2.70 5.18
N VAL A 217 -24.39 -4.03 5.14
CA VAL A 217 -25.34 -4.79 4.31
C VAL A 217 -26.79 -4.57 4.74
N ALA A 218 -27.03 -4.42 6.02
CA ALA A 218 -28.37 -4.14 6.56
C ALA A 218 -28.84 -2.69 6.30
N CYS A 219 -27.94 -1.79 5.85
CA CYS A 219 -28.29 -0.41 5.56
C CYS A 219 -29.03 -0.32 4.21
N PRO A 220 -30.25 0.18 4.18
CA PRO A 220 -31.05 0.23 2.95
C PRO A 220 -30.52 1.23 1.92
N CYS A 221 -29.87 2.30 2.37
CA CYS A 221 -29.25 3.32 1.54
C CYS A 221 -28.12 4.00 2.29
N MET A 222 -26.90 3.98 1.73
CA MET A 222 -25.75 4.64 2.31
C MET A 222 -25.86 6.16 2.07
N THR A 223 -26.29 6.88 3.10
CA THR A 223 -26.30 8.35 3.14
C THR A 223 -25.08 8.88 3.87
N GLU A 224 -24.76 10.15 3.71
CA GLU A 224 -23.67 10.80 4.45
C GLU A 224 -23.78 10.59 5.98
N SER A 225 -25.00 10.62 6.52
CA SER A 225 -25.23 10.35 7.95
C SER A 225 -24.88 8.91 8.33
N TYR A 226 -25.20 7.92 7.49
CA TYR A 226 -24.83 6.52 7.72
C TYR A 226 -23.31 6.32 7.58
N GLU A 227 -22.68 6.94 6.59
CA GLU A 227 -21.21 6.90 6.45
C GLU A 227 -20.53 7.44 7.70
N LYS A 228 -20.94 8.62 8.22
CA LYS A 228 -20.42 9.21 9.45
C LYS A 228 -20.56 8.29 10.68
N ARG A 229 -21.62 7.50 10.73
CA ARG A 229 -21.82 6.51 11.80
C ARG A 229 -20.94 5.29 11.61
N PHE A 230 -21.00 4.62 10.45
CA PHE A 230 -20.34 3.34 10.22
C PHE A 230 -18.82 3.44 10.11
N TYR A 231 -18.29 4.54 9.59
CA TYR A 231 -16.84 4.78 9.52
C TYR A 231 -16.32 5.69 10.64
N GLY A 232 -17.20 6.29 11.42
CA GLY A 232 -16.88 7.17 12.54
C GLY A 232 -17.34 6.61 13.89
N SER A 233 -18.41 7.18 14.45
CA SER A 233 -18.82 6.96 15.84
C SER A 233 -19.23 5.51 16.18
N GLU A 234 -19.68 4.73 15.19
CA GLU A 234 -20.17 3.34 15.36
C GLU A 234 -19.32 2.33 14.58
N ALA A 235 -18.09 2.69 14.26
CA ALA A 235 -17.18 1.80 13.53
C ALA A 235 -16.92 0.53 14.36
N VAL A 236 -17.16 -0.64 13.74
CA VAL A 236 -16.90 -1.96 14.33
C VAL A 236 -16.15 -2.80 13.30
N PHE A 237 -14.99 -3.30 13.69
CA PHE A 237 -14.20 -4.18 12.84
C PHE A 237 -14.95 -5.47 12.52
N ILE A 238 -14.89 -5.93 11.28
CA ILE A 238 -15.65 -7.11 10.82
C ILE A 238 -15.23 -8.44 11.46
N TYR A 239 -14.08 -8.47 12.15
CA TYR A 239 -13.59 -9.60 12.95
C TYR A 239 -13.26 -9.18 14.38
N ASP A 240 -14.00 -8.21 14.95
CA ASP A 240 -13.86 -7.85 16.35
C ASP A 240 -14.31 -9.04 17.22
N PRO A 241 -13.42 -9.59 18.09
CA PRO A 241 -13.78 -10.71 18.94
C PRO A 241 -14.78 -10.34 20.04
N ASN A 242 -14.93 -9.06 20.36
CA ASN A 242 -15.81 -8.55 21.43
C ASN A 242 -17.15 -8.04 20.90
N ASP A 243 -17.25 -7.71 19.60
CA ASP A 243 -18.49 -7.25 18.98
C ASP A 243 -18.70 -7.94 17.62
N THR A 244 -19.52 -8.98 17.60
CA THR A 244 -19.84 -9.77 16.40
C THR A 244 -20.95 -9.19 15.53
N SER A 245 -21.45 -7.99 15.85
CA SER A 245 -22.59 -7.36 15.14
C SER A 245 -22.27 -7.01 13.69
N ASN A 246 -20.98 -6.89 13.33
CA ASN A 246 -20.53 -6.52 11.99
C ASN A 246 -19.76 -7.63 11.26
N LEU A 247 -20.00 -8.90 11.59
CA LEU A 247 -19.33 -10.03 10.92
C LEU A 247 -19.54 -10.03 9.40
N PRO A 248 -18.60 -10.58 8.62
CA PRO A 248 -18.77 -10.76 7.18
C PRO A 248 -19.97 -11.63 6.83
N VAL A 249 -20.76 -11.22 5.84
CA VAL A 249 -21.97 -11.92 5.40
C VAL A 249 -21.61 -12.92 4.30
N ARG A 250 -22.00 -14.20 4.50
CA ARG A 250 -21.83 -15.25 3.47
C ARG A 250 -22.62 -14.88 2.21
N GLY A 251 -22.03 -15.13 1.04
CA GLY A 251 -22.62 -14.74 -0.25
C GLY A 251 -22.20 -13.34 -0.72
N ILE A 252 -21.89 -12.42 0.20
CA ILE A 252 -21.49 -11.04 -0.11
C ILE A 252 -19.98 -10.88 0.07
N HIS A 253 -19.44 -11.14 1.26
CA HIS A 253 -18.03 -10.89 1.62
C HIS A 253 -17.15 -12.12 1.39
N GLN A 254 -17.29 -12.78 0.22
CA GLN A 254 -16.60 -14.06 -0.08
C GLN A 254 -15.07 -13.93 -0.03
N ASN A 255 -14.52 -12.80 -0.46
CA ASN A 255 -13.08 -12.60 -0.50
C ASN A 255 -12.47 -12.67 0.91
N VAL A 256 -12.96 -11.88 1.84
CA VAL A 256 -12.42 -11.86 3.20
C VAL A 256 -12.71 -13.17 3.94
N ILE A 257 -13.89 -13.79 3.76
CA ILE A 257 -14.23 -15.06 4.39
C ILE A 257 -13.27 -16.17 3.95
N ARG A 258 -12.86 -16.19 2.67
CA ARG A 258 -11.91 -17.18 2.16
C ARG A 258 -10.47 -16.88 2.51
N ARG A 259 -10.07 -15.61 2.47
CA ARG A 259 -8.68 -15.18 2.70
C ARG A 259 -8.30 -15.13 4.18
N TRP A 260 -9.25 -14.78 5.06
CA TRP A 260 -8.98 -14.63 6.49
C TRP A 260 -8.31 -15.86 7.13
N PRO A 261 -8.82 -17.10 6.98
CA PRO A 261 -8.16 -18.27 7.55
C PRO A 261 -6.84 -18.66 6.89
N VAL A 262 -6.62 -18.20 5.65
CA VAL A 262 -5.42 -18.50 4.85
C VAL A 262 -4.21 -17.66 5.29
N MET A 263 -4.45 -16.42 5.70
CA MET A 263 -3.38 -15.51 6.12
C MET A 263 -2.83 -15.95 7.50
N PRO A 264 -1.52 -15.72 7.74
CA PRO A 264 -0.88 -16.07 9.01
C PRO A 264 -1.60 -15.47 10.22
N LYS A 265 -1.60 -16.23 11.32
CA LYS A 265 -2.24 -15.79 12.59
C LYS A 265 -1.70 -14.43 13.04
N LEU A 266 -0.39 -14.22 12.92
CA LEU A 266 0.26 -12.95 13.24
C LEU A 266 -0.43 -11.76 12.54
N LEU A 267 -0.69 -11.84 11.23
CA LEU A 267 -1.32 -10.77 10.47
C LEU A 267 -2.77 -10.54 10.92
N ARG A 268 -3.52 -11.62 11.16
CA ARG A 268 -4.91 -11.54 11.63
C ARG A 268 -5.01 -10.90 13.02
N ASP A 269 -4.18 -11.34 13.95
CA ASP A 269 -4.13 -10.80 15.31
C ASP A 269 -3.71 -9.31 15.29
N THR A 270 -2.81 -8.94 14.40
CA THR A 270 -2.39 -7.54 14.21
C THR A 270 -3.56 -6.66 13.79
N PHE A 271 -4.37 -7.08 12.81
CA PHE A 271 -5.55 -6.31 12.41
C PHE A 271 -6.65 -6.27 13.50
N ILE A 272 -6.85 -7.35 14.24
CA ILE A 272 -7.76 -7.35 15.40
C ILE A 272 -7.31 -6.32 16.44
N GLN A 273 -6.01 -6.23 16.70
CA GLN A 273 -5.46 -5.25 17.64
C GLN A 273 -5.54 -3.83 17.07
N GLU A 274 -5.26 -3.64 15.78
CA GLU A 274 -5.23 -2.31 15.17
C GLU A 274 -6.61 -1.67 15.05
N PHE A 275 -7.65 -2.48 14.82
CA PHE A 275 -9.03 -2.00 14.68
C PHE A 275 -9.89 -2.21 15.93
N ASN A 276 -9.28 -2.43 17.10
CA ASN A 276 -10.03 -2.51 18.35
C ASN A 276 -10.57 -1.13 18.77
N GLN A 277 -11.59 -1.13 19.64
CA GLN A 277 -12.27 0.09 20.08
C GLN A 277 -11.37 1.10 20.80
N GLU A 278 -10.28 0.65 21.43
CA GLU A 278 -9.32 1.54 22.07
C GLU A 278 -8.54 2.36 21.03
N LYS A 279 -7.99 1.70 20.01
CA LYS A 279 -7.22 2.35 18.94
C LYS A 279 -8.08 3.21 18.02
N LEU A 280 -9.35 2.81 17.80
CA LEU A 280 -10.30 3.64 17.06
C LEU A 280 -10.51 5.00 17.75
N LYS A 281 -10.52 5.01 19.08
CA LYS A 281 -10.73 6.23 19.90
C LYS A 281 -9.44 6.98 20.25
N ASN A 282 -8.27 6.35 20.10
CA ASN A 282 -6.99 6.86 20.58
C ASN A 282 -5.96 6.91 19.43
N PRO A 283 -5.93 7.99 18.63
CA PRO A 283 -5.05 8.09 17.44
C PRO A 283 -3.57 7.81 17.72
N ASN A 284 -3.07 8.22 18.89
CA ASN A 284 -1.66 8.06 19.29
C ASN A 284 -1.22 6.60 19.50
N THR A 285 -2.16 5.66 19.63
CA THR A 285 -1.86 4.22 19.86
C THR A 285 -1.82 3.40 18.58
N ARG A 286 -2.13 4.01 17.43
CA ARG A 286 -2.11 3.36 16.12
C ARG A 286 -0.72 2.93 15.72
N MET A 287 -0.65 1.83 14.99
CA MET A 287 0.61 1.24 14.56
C MET A 287 1.38 2.19 13.62
N ILE A 288 2.64 2.40 13.93
CA ILE A 288 3.54 3.16 13.07
C ILE A 288 3.99 2.31 11.86
N GLU A 289 4.37 2.97 10.80
CA GLU A 289 4.74 2.38 9.51
C GLU A 289 5.85 1.33 9.65
N GLN A 290 6.88 1.62 10.45
CA GLN A 290 7.99 0.71 10.72
C GLN A 290 7.55 -0.58 11.43
N ASN A 291 6.53 -0.52 12.28
CA ASN A 291 5.97 -1.72 12.91
C ASN A 291 5.19 -2.57 11.89
N TRP A 292 4.46 -1.94 10.95
CA TRP A 292 3.85 -2.63 9.83
C TRP A 292 4.90 -3.35 8.97
N GLU A 293 5.99 -2.68 8.61
CA GLU A 293 7.10 -3.30 7.86
C GLU A 293 7.65 -4.53 8.59
N LYS A 294 7.84 -4.43 9.90
CA LYS A 294 8.31 -5.56 10.73
C LYS A 294 7.31 -6.73 10.72
N ILE A 295 6.01 -6.46 10.86
CA ILE A 295 4.97 -7.50 10.79
C ILE A 295 4.94 -8.14 9.41
N ILE A 296 4.95 -7.35 8.34
CA ILE A 296 4.92 -7.84 6.96
C ILE A 296 6.18 -8.69 6.67
N SER A 297 7.35 -8.30 7.16
CA SER A 297 8.59 -9.08 7.07
C SER A 297 8.45 -10.45 7.76
N GLN A 298 7.87 -10.49 8.96
CA GLN A 298 7.61 -11.76 9.66
C GLN A 298 6.55 -12.63 8.95
N VAL A 299 5.55 -12.02 8.35
CA VAL A 299 4.57 -12.73 7.49
C VAL A 299 5.27 -13.31 6.27
N ARG A 300 6.20 -12.57 5.65
CA ARG A 300 7.00 -13.03 4.51
C ARG A 300 7.86 -14.25 4.87
N ASP A 301 8.41 -14.30 6.09
CA ASP A 301 9.19 -15.45 6.57
C ASP A 301 8.37 -16.75 6.65
N SER A 302 7.05 -16.63 6.76
CA SER A 302 6.14 -17.78 6.74
C SER A 302 5.70 -18.21 5.34
N LEU A 303 6.13 -17.50 4.29
CA LEU A 303 5.80 -17.82 2.91
C LEU A 303 6.80 -18.81 2.33
N ILE A 304 6.33 -19.95 1.86
CA ILE A 304 7.14 -20.97 1.20
C ILE A 304 6.64 -21.27 -0.20
N VAL A 305 7.52 -21.82 -1.03
CA VAL A 305 7.13 -22.48 -2.28
C VAL A 305 6.88 -23.96 -1.96
N CYS A 306 5.66 -24.43 -2.19
CA CYS A 306 5.31 -25.84 -1.95
C CYS A 306 6.17 -26.76 -2.79
N GLN A 307 6.82 -27.74 -2.16
CA GLN A 307 7.76 -28.66 -2.84
C GLN A 307 7.06 -29.66 -3.76
N HIS A 308 5.71 -29.71 -3.72
CA HIS A 308 4.91 -30.64 -4.53
C HIS A 308 4.21 -30.01 -5.72
N CYS A 309 3.66 -28.80 -5.57
CA CYS A 309 2.93 -28.15 -6.67
C CYS A 309 3.59 -26.86 -7.18
N GLY A 310 4.62 -26.36 -6.48
CA GLY A 310 5.33 -25.15 -6.87
C GLY A 310 4.62 -23.83 -6.55
N GLU A 311 3.44 -23.88 -5.95
CA GLU A 311 2.67 -22.68 -5.57
C GLU A 311 3.12 -22.12 -4.22
N GLU A 312 3.03 -20.82 -4.06
CA GLU A 312 3.28 -20.16 -2.77
C GLU A 312 2.19 -20.50 -1.74
N THR A 313 2.60 -20.75 -0.51
CA THR A 313 1.69 -21.02 0.62
C THR A 313 2.26 -20.46 1.90
N PHE A 314 1.40 -19.89 2.75
CA PHE A 314 1.79 -19.52 4.11
C PHE A 314 1.78 -20.74 5.01
N VAL A 315 2.76 -20.81 5.89
CA VAL A 315 2.93 -21.91 6.84
C VAL A 315 3.05 -21.40 8.27
N ASP A 316 2.71 -22.26 9.23
CA ASP A 316 3.07 -22.02 10.62
C ASP A 316 4.48 -22.57 10.86
N THR A 317 5.45 -21.67 10.97
CA THR A 317 6.87 -22.01 11.15
C THR A 317 7.17 -22.65 12.49
N SER A 318 6.24 -22.72 13.44
CA SER A 318 6.40 -23.44 14.72
C SER A 318 6.21 -24.94 14.55
N LEU A 319 5.50 -25.37 13.51
CA LEU A 319 5.20 -26.79 13.24
C LEU A 319 6.36 -27.49 12.52
N PRO A 320 6.50 -28.83 12.66
CA PRO A 320 7.49 -29.62 11.93
C PRO A 320 7.08 -29.89 10.47
N SER A 321 5.79 -29.80 10.14
CA SER A 321 5.27 -29.92 8.78
C SER A 321 4.01 -29.09 8.62
N TYR A 322 3.67 -28.76 7.38
CA TYR A 322 2.47 -27.99 7.07
C TYR A 322 1.87 -28.39 5.71
N LYS A 323 0.55 -28.56 5.68
CA LYS A 323 -0.19 -28.89 4.45
C LYS A 323 -0.30 -27.69 3.53
N CYS A 324 0.10 -27.87 2.28
CA CYS A 324 -0.11 -26.86 1.25
C CYS A 324 -1.61 -26.62 1.05
N MET A 325 -2.00 -25.35 1.02
CA MET A 325 -3.40 -24.95 0.81
C MET A 325 -3.93 -25.27 -0.58
N ASN A 326 -3.04 -25.37 -1.57
CA ASN A 326 -3.42 -25.67 -2.95
C ASN A 326 -3.52 -27.17 -3.23
N CYS A 327 -2.48 -27.95 -2.90
CA CYS A 327 -2.44 -29.40 -3.22
C CYS A 327 -2.67 -30.33 -2.04
N SER A 328 -2.83 -29.81 -0.82
CA SER A 328 -3.08 -30.53 0.42
C SER A 328 -1.98 -31.55 0.83
N LYS A 329 -0.79 -31.48 0.19
CA LYS A 329 0.36 -32.32 0.55
C LYS A 329 1.19 -31.64 1.64
N ASP A 330 1.83 -32.44 2.49
CA ASP A 330 2.68 -31.96 3.58
C ASP A 330 4.04 -31.49 3.06
N ASN A 331 4.50 -30.33 3.54
CA ASN A 331 5.85 -29.83 3.38
C ASN A 331 6.59 -30.02 4.71
N ASP A 332 7.79 -30.58 4.66
CA ASP A 332 8.66 -30.74 5.82
C ASP A 332 9.28 -29.39 6.22
N LEU A 333 9.01 -28.93 7.45
CA LEU A 333 9.51 -27.66 8.00
C LEU A 333 10.55 -27.89 9.11
N THR A 334 11.11 -29.09 9.24
CA THR A 334 12.09 -29.41 10.30
C THR A 334 13.42 -28.67 10.14
N LYS A 335 13.84 -28.42 8.90
CA LYS A 335 15.05 -27.64 8.60
C LYS A 335 14.74 -26.16 8.58
N LYS A 336 15.40 -25.40 9.45
CA LYS A 336 15.16 -23.97 9.62
C LYS A 336 16.47 -23.19 9.71
N LEU A 337 16.50 -22.00 9.13
CA LEU A 337 17.50 -20.99 9.40
C LEU A 337 17.02 -20.13 10.56
N MET A 338 17.84 -20.00 11.57
CA MET A 338 17.56 -19.13 12.72
C MET A 338 18.49 -17.92 12.66
N PHE A 339 17.94 -16.71 12.64
CA PHE A 339 18.74 -15.51 12.81
C PHE A 339 17.96 -14.45 13.57
N ALA A 340 18.64 -13.80 14.53
CA ALA A 340 18.00 -12.91 15.50
C ALA A 340 16.75 -13.57 16.13
N ASN A 341 15.59 -12.98 15.96
CA ASN A 341 14.32 -13.49 16.51
C ASN A 341 13.43 -14.15 15.45
N ARG A 342 14.00 -14.53 14.30
CA ARG A 342 13.26 -15.05 13.14
C ARG A 342 13.65 -16.50 12.87
N SER A 343 12.68 -17.26 12.36
CA SER A 343 12.85 -18.66 11.97
C SER A 343 12.28 -18.84 10.57
N LEU A 344 13.15 -19.16 9.60
CA LEU A 344 12.79 -19.39 8.21
C LEU A 344 12.88 -20.86 7.87
N PRO A 345 11.84 -21.47 7.26
CA PRO A 345 11.94 -22.80 6.71
C PRO A 345 12.94 -22.85 5.56
N LEU A 346 13.86 -23.83 5.60
CA LEU A 346 14.81 -24.06 4.52
C LEU A 346 14.20 -25.04 3.51
N LEU A 347 13.54 -24.49 2.51
CA LEU A 347 12.95 -25.23 1.41
C LEU A 347 13.47 -24.70 0.07
N ASN A 348 13.58 -25.58 -0.92
CA ASN A 348 14.04 -25.19 -2.25
C ASN A 348 13.23 -24.03 -2.83
N LYS A 349 13.89 -23.05 -3.44
CA LYS A 349 13.35 -21.82 -4.02
C LYS A 349 12.78 -20.81 -3.00
N CYS A 350 12.97 -21.01 -1.68
CA CYS A 350 12.63 -19.99 -0.71
C CYS A 350 13.70 -18.89 -0.70
N PHE A 351 13.26 -17.65 -0.68
CA PHE A 351 14.15 -16.50 -0.55
C PHE A 351 14.40 -16.19 0.93
N ILE A 352 15.58 -15.65 1.19
CA ILE A 352 16.02 -15.19 2.51
C ILE A 352 16.13 -13.66 2.44
N TYR A 353 15.51 -12.99 3.39
CA TYR A 353 15.60 -11.54 3.55
C TYR A 353 16.15 -11.24 4.95
N ILE A 354 17.34 -10.66 5.02
CA ILE A 354 17.99 -10.30 6.28
C ILE A 354 17.38 -9.00 6.79
N ASP A 355 17.27 -8.01 5.93
CA ASP A 355 16.66 -6.74 6.23
C ASP A 355 15.16 -6.70 5.91
N ASN A 356 14.49 -5.61 6.29
CA ASN A 356 13.07 -5.41 6.04
C ASN A 356 12.81 -4.81 4.65
N ASP A 357 13.77 -4.83 3.75
CA ASP A 357 13.58 -4.37 2.38
C ASP A 357 12.92 -5.46 1.49
N ASN A 358 12.70 -5.13 0.22
CA ASN A 358 12.08 -6.04 -0.76
C ASN A 358 13.09 -6.77 -1.63
N VAL A 359 14.38 -6.61 -1.37
CA VAL A 359 15.45 -7.26 -2.12
C VAL A 359 15.88 -8.51 -1.36
N PRO A 360 15.81 -9.71 -1.94
CA PRO A 360 16.27 -10.91 -1.26
C PRO A 360 17.81 -10.94 -1.17
N ASP A 361 18.30 -11.24 0.02
CA ASP A 361 19.73 -11.40 0.29
C ASP A 361 20.23 -12.78 -0.08
N GLY A 362 19.37 -13.78 -0.04
CA GLY A 362 19.73 -15.16 -0.34
C GLY A 362 18.60 -15.98 -0.91
N ILE A 363 18.96 -17.13 -1.44
CA ILE A 363 18.04 -18.14 -1.93
C ILE A 363 18.47 -19.53 -1.48
N VAL A 364 17.48 -20.35 -1.09
CA VAL A 364 17.69 -21.76 -0.82
C VAL A 364 17.55 -22.54 -2.12
N THR A 365 18.54 -23.36 -2.43
CA THR A 365 18.56 -24.23 -3.61
C THR A 365 18.87 -25.68 -3.20
N VAL A 366 18.66 -26.62 -4.10
CA VAL A 366 19.02 -28.04 -3.91
C VAL A 366 20.04 -28.40 -4.97
N ASP A 367 21.14 -29.02 -4.55
CA ASP A 367 22.15 -29.53 -5.49
C ASP A 367 21.71 -30.86 -6.15
N ASN A 368 22.56 -31.38 -7.06
CA ASN A 368 22.30 -32.62 -7.79
C ASN A 368 22.24 -33.87 -6.88
N THR A 369 22.66 -33.79 -5.63
CA THR A 369 22.66 -34.87 -4.63
C THR A 369 21.49 -34.77 -3.66
N GLY A 370 20.67 -33.70 -3.75
CA GLY A 370 19.55 -33.46 -2.88
C GLY A 370 19.87 -32.67 -1.59
N PHE A 371 21.09 -32.16 -1.46
CA PHE A 371 21.44 -31.30 -0.32
C PHE A 371 20.94 -29.87 -0.51
N LEU A 372 20.43 -29.28 0.57
CA LEU A 372 20.04 -27.88 0.62
C LEU A 372 21.29 -27.00 0.69
N LEU A 373 21.36 -26.04 -0.22
CA LEU A 373 22.39 -25.00 -0.28
C LEU A 373 21.73 -23.65 -0.02
N ILE A 374 22.42 -22.81 0.73
CA ILE A 374 22.05 -21.39 0.88
C ILE A 374 23.04 -20.60 0.02
N LYS A 375 22.49 -19.89 -0.97
CA LYS A 375 23.27 -19.02 -1.84
C LYS A 375 23.07 -17.57 -1.44
N ASN A 376 24.15 -16.88 -1.07
CA ASN A 376 24.15 -15.42 -0.94
C ASN A 376 24.01 -14.80 -2.33
N ILE A 377 23.02 -13.93 -2.52
CA ILE A 377 22.76 -13.18 -3.76
C ILE A 377 22.80 -11.67 -3.53
N SER A 378 23.12 -11.25 -2.29
CA SER A 378 23.34 -9.84 -1.95
C SER A 378 24.77 -9.40 -2.32
N THR A 379 25.03 -8.11 -2.19
CA THR A 379 26.37 -7.53 -2.33
C THR A 379 27.22 -7.62 -1.04
N GLU A 380 26.57 -8.00 0.07
CA GLU A 380 27.19 -8.06 1.38
C GLU A 380 27.75 -9.47 1.66
N SER A 381 28.89 -9.54 2.34
CA SER A 381 29.49 -10.82 2.78
C SER A 381 28.76 -11.36 4.01
N TRP A 382 28.41 -12.63 3.99
CA TRP A 382 27.79 -13.30 5.14
C TRP A 382 28.82 -14.08 5.95
N THR A 383 28.67 -14.05 7.27
CA THR A 383 29.32 -14.99 8.16
C THR A 383 28.30 -15.97 8.71
N VAL A 384 28.44 -17.23 8.36
CA VAL A 384 27.57 -18.31 8.87
C VAL A 384 28.29 -19.02 10.00
N GLU A 385 27.66 -19.08 11.17
CA GLU A 385 28.16 -19.81 12.31
C GLU A 385 27.56 -21.23 12.31
N THR A 386 28.41 -22.23 12.29
CA THR A 386 28.01 -23.64 12.33
C THR A 386 28.62 -24.32 13.57
N PRO A 387 28.11 -25.49 13.97
CA PRO A 387 28.71 -26.25 15.06
C PRO A 387 30.24 -26.58 14.83
N SER A 388 30.67 -26.55 13.58
CA SER A 388 32.04 -26.80 13.17
C SER A 388 32.92 -25.56 12.99
N GLY A 389 32.35 -24.36 13.17
CA GLY A 389 33.06 -23.07 13.04
C GLY A 389 32.33 -22.02 12.20
N LYS A 390 33.04 -20.90 11.94
CA LYS A 390 32.51 -19.79 11.13
C LYS A 390 32.94 -19.97 9.67
N ILE A 391 31.99 -19.78 8.75
CA ILE A 391 32.19 -19.80 7.30
C ILE A 391 31.80 -18.41 6.76
N ASN A 392 32.71 -17.80 6.00
CA ASN A 392 32.46 -16.54 5.27
C ASN A 392 32.04 -16.89 3.84
N THR A 393 30.95 -16.27 3.33
CA THR A 393 30.46 -16.48 1.98
C THR A 393 30.24 -15.16 1.23
#